data_938b631af09f97ed51ff684cc90273f3
#
_entry.id   938b631af09f97ed51ff684cc90273f3
#
_cell.length_a   1.000
_cell.length_b   1.000
_cell.length_c   1.000
_cell.angle_alpha   90.00
_cell.angle_beta   90.00
_cell.angle_gamma   90.00
#
_symmetry.space_group_name_H-M   'P 1'
#
loop_
_entity.id
_entity.type
_entity.pdbx_description
1 polymer ?
#
loop_
_entity_poly.entity_id
_entity_poly.type
_entity_poly.pdbx_seq_one_letter_code
_entity_poly.pdbx_strand_id
1 'polypeptide(L)'
;MKRFGILSAMICSLLVPGLASSGAAREKYHDPGLKKVIQIAIVVRDIETASRRWAEVLGMPVPEIRTTRPGHEVKMTYRGRPSDGQAKLTFFNLGQVVLELIQPVGEGTSWKEILDKRGEGVHHLGFQVVDPDKASQSLEREGFPVIHKGRYDSDDGTYIYFDSQKSLGVLIEALHSDGRK
;
A
#
# COMPACT_ATOMS: atom_id res chain seq x y z
N MET A 1 -32.01 4.82 70.36
CA MET A 1 -32.31 3.60 69.58
C MET A 1 -32.50 4.02 68.13
N LYS A 2 -31.46 3.89 67.27
CA LYS A 2 -31.54 4.22 65.81
C LYS A 2 -31.42 2.90 65.04
N ARG A 3 -32.45 2.56 64.28
CA ARG A 3 -32.51 1.39 63.40
C ARG A 3 -31.76 1.68 62.09
N PHE A 4 -30.76 0.87 61.80
CA PHE A 4 -30.08 0.86 60.48
C PHE A 4 -30.89 -0.03 59.53
N GLY A 5 -31.36 0.56 58.44
CA GLY A 5 -31.99 -0.16 57.36
C GLY A 5 -30.91 -0.69 56.40
N ILE A 6 -31.00 -1.97 56.12
CA ILE A 6 -30.10 -2.68 55.16
C ILE A 6 -30.66 -2.40 53.75
N LEU A 7 -29.86 -1.68 52.92
CA LEU A 7 -30.19 -1.43 51.51
C LEU A 7 -29.68 -2.63 50.70
N SER A 8 -30.59 -3.44 50.21
CA SER A 8 -30.28 -4.60 49.34
C SER A 8 -29.95 -4.08 47.94
N ALA A 9 -28.67 -4.22 47.53
CA ALA A 9 -28.25 -3.91 46.19
C ALA A 9 -28.63 -5.05 45.24
N MET A 10 -29.61 -4.74 44.37
CA MET A 10 -30.05 -5.62 43.31
C MET A 10 -29.05 -5.56 42.16
N ILE A 11 -28.20 -6.61 42.04
CA ILE A 11 -27.24 -6.75 40.92
C ILE A 11 -28.06 -7.13 39.68
N CYS A 12 -28.27 -6.15 38.80
CA CYS A 12 -28.86 -6.37 37.49
C CYS A 12 -27.80 -6.96 36.58
N SER A 13 -27.80 -8.27 36.39
CA SER A 13 -26.94 -8.96 35.41
C SER A 13 -27.43 -8.59 34.00
N LEU A 14 -26.73 -7.63 33.38
CA LEU A 14 -26.87 -7.36 31.94
C LEU A 14 -26.27 -8.55 31.17
N LEU A 15 -27.12 -9.44 30.69
CA LEU A 15 -26.78 -10.37 29.62
C LEU A 15 -26.43 -9.56 28.38
N VAL A 16 -25.14 -9.45 28.07
CA VAL A 16 -24.67 -8.99 26.79
C VAL A 16 -24.99 -10.11 25.78
N PRO A 17 -25.89 -9.92 24.82
CA PRO A 17 -26.07 -10.93 23.77
C PRO A 17 -24.76 -11.06 23.01
N GLY A 18 -24.20 -12.27 23.05
CA GLY A 18 -23.01 -12.60 22.29
C GLY A 18 -23.22 -12.22 20.84
N LEU A 19 -22.34 -11.37 20.31
CA LEU A 19 -22.21 -11.10 18.89
C LEU A 19 -21.84 -12.43 18.21
N ALA A 20 -22.85 -13.20 17.83
CA ALA A 20 -22.67 -14.25 16.86
C ALA A 20 -22.21 -13.59 15.56
N SER A 21 -20.90 -13.61 15.32
CA SER A 21 -20.31 -13.24 14.04
C SER A 21 -20.91 -14.17 12.99
N SER A 22 -21.96 -13.71 12.33
CA SER A 22 -22.64 -14.46 11.29
C SER A 22 -21.69 -14.68 10.12
N GLY A 23 -21.35 -15.94 9.82
CA GLY A 23 -20.56 -16.35 8.65
C GLY A 23 -21.13 -15.84 7.31
N ALA A 24 -22.40 -15.39 7.28
CA ALA A 24 -23.08 -14.83 6.11
C ALA A 24 -22.55 -13.45 5.66
N ALA A 25 -21.95 -12.65 6.57
CA ALA A 25 -21.40 -11.34 6.19
C ALA A 25 -20.07 -11.47 5.40
N ARG A 26 -19.39 -12.59 5.51
CA ARG A 26 -18.08 -12.84 4.85
C ARG A 26 -18.21 -13.20 3.36
N GLU A 27 -19.34 -13.74 2.91
CA GLU A 27 -19.58 -14.06 1.50
C GLU A 27 -19.75 -12.83 0.61
N LYS A 28 -20.07 -11.67 1.17
CA LYS A 28 -20.27 -10.42 0.41
C LYS A 28 -18.95 -9.78 -0.06
N TYR A 29 -17.84 -10.09 0.59
CA TYR A 29 -16.54 -9.48 0.28
C TYR A 29 -15.58 -10.49 -0.33
N HIS A 30 -15.10 -10.20 -1.52
CA HIS A 30 -14.05 -10.98 -2.15
C HIS A 30 -12.71 -10.65 -1.47
N ASP A 31 -12.01 -11.68 -0.97
CA ASP A 31 -10.71 -11.49 -0.33
C ASP A 31 -9.62 -11.32 -1.40
N PRO A 32 -9.05 -10.12 -1.59
CA PRO A 32 -7.97 -9.87 -2.54
C PRO A 32 -6.61 -10.40 -2.06
N GLY A 33 -6.51 -10.96 -0.86
CA GLY A 33 -5.26 -11.43 -0.28
C GLY A 33 -4.39 -10.32 0.30
N LEU A 34 -4.89 -9.10 0.48
CA LEU A 34 -4.18 -7.96 1.05
C LEU A 34 -4.05 -8.08 2.58
N LYS A 35 -3.21 -9.00 3.06
CA LYS A 35 -3.08 -9.30 4.49
C LYS A 35 -1.92 -8.59 5.16
N LYS A 36 -0.87 -8.25 4.39
CA LYS A 36 0.38 -7.74 4.95
C LYS A 36 0.85 -6.53 4.15
N VAL A 37 0.84 -5.35 4.79
CA VAL A 37 1.52 -4.16 4.29
C VAL A 37 3.02 -4.37 4.48
N ILE A 38 3.79 -4.27 3.42
CA ILE A 38 5.25 -4.40 3.44
C ILE A 38 5.96 -3.13 2.98
N GLN A 39 5.21 -2.17 2.42
CA GLN A 39 5.76 -0.94 1.88
C GLN A 39 4.81 0.24 2.08
N ILE A 40 5.38 1.39 2.40
CA ILE A 40 4.73 2.71 2.35
C ILE A 40 5.59 3.56 1.43
N ALA A 41 5.01 4.11 0.37
CA ALA A 41 5.77 4.92 -0.57
C ALA A 41 5.33 6.38 -0.55
N ILE A 42 6.32 7.25 -0.65
CA ILE A 42 6.15 8.70 -0.74
C ILE A 42 6.74 9.17 -2.07
N VAL A 43 5.92 9.84 -2.87
CA VAL A 43 6.40 10.50 -4.08
C VAL A 43 6.99 11.87 -3.73
N VAL A 44 8.16 12.16 -4.29
CA VAL A 44 8.94 13.38 -4.01
C VAL A 44 9.47 14.03 -5.28
N ARG A 45 9.76 15.33 -5.24
CA ARG A 45 10.36 16.08 -6.37
C ARG A 45 11.87 15.95 -6.43
N ASP A 46 12.52 15.87 -5.26
CA ASP A 46 13.96 15.75 -5.09
C ASP A 46 14.26 14.65 -4.08
N ILE A 47 14.58 13.46 -4.61
CA ILE A 47 14.81 12.28 -3.79
C ILE A 47 16.11 12.39 -2.96
N GLU A 48 17.10 13.15 -3.45
CA GLU A 48 18.37 13.32 -2.74
C GLU A 48 18.19 14.18 -1.49
N THR A 49 17.43 15.25 -1.60
CA THR A 49 17.08 16.08 -0.44
C THR A 49 16.13 15.33 0.49
N ALA A 50 15.10 14.67 -0.05
CA ALA A 50 14.15 13.92 0.76
C ALA A 50 14.82 12.77 1.53
N SER A 51 15.71 12.01 0.88
CA SER A 51 16.40 10.88 1.53
C SER A 51 17.32 11.34 2.68
N ARG A 52 18.04 12.45 2.53
CA ARG A 52 18.83 13.03 3.63
C ARG A 52 17.97 13.42 4.82
N ARG A 53 16.81 14.07 4.57
CA ARG A 53 15.89 14.50 5.64
C ARG A 53 15.27 13.30 6.36
N TRP A 54 14.87 12.27 5.61
CA TRP A 54 14.36 11.04 6.21
C TRP A 54 15.43 10.30 7.02
N ALA A 55 16.67 10.22 6.50
CA ALA A 55 17.80 9.62 7.22
C ALA A 55 18.06 10.32 8.57
N GLU A 56 18.04 11.67 8.59
CA GLU A 56 18.18 12.46 9.82
C GLU A 56 17.06 12.16 10.83
N VAL A 57 15.80 12.17 10.38
CA VAL A 57 14.63 11.92 11.24
C VAL A 57 14.63 10.49 11.82
N LEU A 58 15.04 9.52 11.00
CA LEU A 58 15.07 8.10 11.40
C LEU A 58 16.34 7.70 12.17
N GLY A 59 17.37 8.57 12.20
CA GLY A 59 18.68 8.23 12.76
C GLY A 59 19.38 7.12 11.97
N MET A 60 19.17 7.05 10.66
CA MET A 60 19.67 6.02 9.76
C MET A 60 20.67 6.60 8.74
N PRO A 61 21.58 5.80 8.19
CA PRO A 61 22.38 6.24 7.06
C PRO A 61 21.51 6.52 5.83
N VAL A 62 21.93 7.45 4.98
CA VAL A 62 21.26 7.70 3.70
C VAL A 62 21.42 6.48 2.80
N PRO A 63 20.31 5.84 2.37
CA PRO A 63 20.39 4.67 1.51
C PRO A 63 20.79 5.04 0.08
N GLU A 64 21.25 4.04 -0.68
CA GLU A 64 21.53 4.18 -2.10
C GLU A 64 20.27 4.59 -2.89
N ILE A 65 20.45 5.53 -3.81
CA ILE A 65 19.40 5.93 -4.77
C ILE A 65 19.68 5.21 -6.09
N ARG A 66 18.66 4.52 -6.61
CA ARG A 66 18.75 3.78 -7.88
C ARG A 66 17.74 4.32 -8.87
N THR A 67 18.10 4.38 -10.14
CA THR A 67 17.17 4.65 -11.23
C THR A 67 16.68 3.32 -11.78
N THR A 68 15.37 3.16 -11.90
CA THR A 68 14.76 1.94 -12.47
C THR A 68 15.13 1.78 -13.94
N ARG A 69 15.01 0.55 -14.44
CA ARG A 69 15.12 0.29 -15.89
C ARG A 69 13.99 1.03 -16.63
N PRO A 70 14.17 1.36 -17.93
CA PRO A 70 13.12 1.92 -18.77
C PRO A 70 11.89 1.01 -18.79
N GLY A 71 10.70 1.62 -18.80
CA GLY A 71 9.45 0.88 -18.67
C GLY A 71 9.23 -0.22 -19.71
N HIS A 72 9.70 -0.02 -20.96
CA HIS A 72 9.59 -1.06 -22.00
C HIS A 72 10.38 -2.33 -21.66
N GLU A 73 11.51 -2.22 -20.96
CA GLU A 73 12.31 -3.37 -20.54
C GLU A 73 11.65 -4.19 -19.43
N VAL A 74 10.85 -3.54 -18.59
CA VAL A 74 10.13 -4.15 -17.47
C VAL A 74 8.64 -4.38 -17.76
N LYS A 75 8.24 -4.33 -19.04
CA LYS A 75 6.86 -4.51 -19.51
C LYS A 75 5.86 -3.58 -18.81
N MET A 76 6.30 -2.36 -18.55
CA MET A 76 5.47 -1.38 -17.85
C MET A 76 4.28 -0.97 -18.70
N THR A 77 3.13 -0.88 -18.04
CA THR A 77 1.93 -0.26 -18.62
C THR A 77 1.35 0.76 -17.67
N TYR A 78 0.86 1.85 -18.24
CA TYR A 78 0.16 2.89 -17.51
C TYR A 78 -1.17 3.20 -18.20
N ARG A 79 -2.30 3.11 -17.46
CA ARG A 79 -3.67 3.26 -17.98
C ARG A 79 -3.91 2.43 -19.25
N GLY A 80 -3.44 1.17 -19.22
CA GLY A 80 -3.62 0.20 -20.30
C GLY A 80 -2.71 0.41 -21.51
N ARG A 81 -1.78 1.36 -21.51
CA ARG A 81 -0.85 1.64 -22.62
C ARG A 81 0.60 1.35 -22.17
N PRO A 82 1.47 0.86 -23.06
CA PRO A 82 2.90 0.78 -22.77
C PRO A 82 3.45 2.13 -22.31
N SER A 83 4.38 2.10 -21.39
CA SER A 83 5.04 3.28 -20.82
C SER A 83 6.54 3.08 -20.72
N ASP A 84 7.31 4.14 -20.99
CA ASP A 84 8.76 4.21 -20.83
C ASP A 84 9.20 4.99 -19.60
N GLY A 85 8.25 5.37 -18.75
CA GLY A 85 8.56 6.07 -17.51
C GLY A 85 9.53 5.30 -16.63
N GLN A 86 10.30 6.02 -15.85
CA GLN A 86 11.25 5.52 -14.87
C GLN A 86 11.03 6.22 -13.54
N ALA A 87 11.70 5.76 -12.50
CA ALA A 87 11.78 6.45 -11.23
C ALA A 87 13.19 6.33 -10.63
N LYS A 88 13.61 7.34 -9.86
CA LYS A 88 14.64 7.15 -8.85
C LYS A 88 13.96 6.62 -7.60
N LEU A 89 14.53 5.59 -7.01
CA LEU A 89 14.02 4.92 -5.82
C LEU A 89 15.07 4.87 -4.73
N THR A 90 14.64 4.96 -3.48
CA THR A 90 15.47 4.64 -2.31
C THR A 90 14.59 4.07 -1.19
N PHE A 91 15.18 3.25 -0.32
CA PHE A 91 14.43 2.42 0.62
C PHE A 91 15.01 2.50 2.04
N PHE A 92 14.19 2.82 3.02
CA PHE A 92 14.51 2.72 4.44
C PHE A 92 13.83 1.48 5.02
N ASN A 93 14.61 0.52 5.48
CA ASN A 93 14.06 -0.67 6.15
C ASN A 93 13.75 -0.34 7.62
N LEU A 94 12.47 -0.27 7.95
CA LEU A 94 11.99 0.02 9.31
C LEU A 94 11.71 -1.26 10.13
N GLY A 95 12.09 -2.43 9.61
CA GLY A 95 11.87 -3.72 10.23
C GLY A 95 10.52 -4.33 9.86
N GLN A 96 9.41 -3.74 10.31
CA GLN A 96 8.05 -4.21 10.01
C GLN A 96 7.54 -3.78 8.62
N VAL A 97 8.09 -2.70 8.04
CA VAL A 97 7.69 -2.12 6.75
C VAL A 97 8.87 -1.40 6.13
N VAL A 98 8.90 -1.32 4.81
CA VAL A 98 9.86 -0.50 4.07
C VAL A 98 9.22 0.86 3.77
N LEU A 99 9.92 1.94 4.08
CA LEU A 99 9.59 3.28 3.57
C LEU A 99 10.34 3.50 2.26
N GLU A 100 9.59 3.66 1.18
CA GLU A 100 10.11 3.96 -0.15
C GLU A 100 9.95 5.44 -0.46
N LEU A 101 10.99 6.05 -1.04
CA LEU A 101 10.88 7.35 -1.69
C LEU A 101 10.95 7.16 -3.21
N ILE A 102 10.09 7.87 -3.94
CA ILE A 102 9.95 7.76 -5.40
C ILE A 102 10.06 9.16 -6.01
N GLN A 103 11.04 9.35 -6.86
CA GLN A 103 11.08 10.52 -7.75
C GLN A 103 10.81 10.06 -9.18
N PRO A 104 9.67 10.45 -9.79
CA PRO A 104 9.38 10.11 -11.17
C PRO A 104 10.41 10.69 -12.14
N VAL A 105 10.73 9.93 -13.18
CA VAL A 105 11.58 10.35 -14.31
C VAL A 105 10.81 10.09 -15.61
N GLY A 106 10.58 11.15 -16.39
CA GLY A 106 9.71 11.08 -17.57
C GLY A 106 8.23 11.07 -17.22
N GLU A 107 7.41 10.76 -18.21
CA GLU A 107 5.95 10.83 -18.17
C GLU A 107 5.32 9.43 -18.19
N GLY A 108 3.99 9.34 -18.10
CA GLY A 108 3.25 8.10 -18.27
C GLY A 108 3.34 7.12 -17.11
N THR A 109 3.37 7.63 -15.89
CA THR A 109 3.36 6.83 -14.66
C THR A 109 2.37 7.37 -13.64
N SER A 110 1.86 6.53 -12.75
CA SER A 110 1.06 6.98 -11.61
C SER A 110 1.86 7.87 -10.67
N TRP A 111 3.16 7.64 -10.56
CA TRP A 111 4.08 8.45 -9.75
C TRP A 111 4.08 9.90 -10.20
N LYS A 112 4.27 10.13 -11.51
CA LYS A 112 4.27 11.47 -12.10
C LYS A 112 2.90 12.13 -12.01
N GLU A 113 1.84 11.39 -12.34
CA GLU A 113 0.48 11.91 -12.29
C GLU A 113 0.11 12.41 -10.88
N ILE A 114 0.40 11.62 -9.84
CA ILE A 114 0.07 12.00 -8.45
C ILE A 114 0.92 13.18 -8.00
N LEU A 115 2.23 13.16 -8.28
CA LEU A 115 3.12 14.27 -7.94
C LEU A 115 2.66 15.60 -8.56
N ASP A 116 2.22 15.57 -9.82
CA ASP A 116 1.75 16.77 -10.51
C ASP A 116 0.41 17.28 -9.97
N LYS A 117 -0.51 16.37 -9.70
CA LYS A 117 -1.87 16.73 -9.27
C LYS A 117 -1.98 17.09 -7.80
N ARG A 118 -1.16 16.49 -6.94
CA ARG A 118 -1.31 16.57 -5.49
C ARG A 118 -0.07 17.08 -4.76
N GLY A 119 1.06 17.14 -5.44
CA GLY A 119 2.35 17.41 -4.82
C GLY A 119 2.94 16.19 -4.16
N GLU A 120 3.94 16.42 -3.32
CA GLU A 120 4.64 15.37 -2.56
C GLU A 120 3.75 14.78 -1.46
N GLY A 121 3.91 13.50 -1.20
CA GLY A 121 3.17 12.81 -0.15
C GLY A 121 3.02 11.32 -0.40
N VAL A 122 2.21 10.66 0.43
CA VAL A 122 1.99 9.21 0.30
C VAL A 122 1.34 8.90 -1.05
N HIS A 123 2.01 8.03 -1.80
CA HIS A 123 1.57 7.54 -3.10
C HIS A 123 0.79 6.23 -2.97
N HIS A 124 1.36 5.25 -2.25
CA HIS A 124 0.74 3.94 -2.12
C HIS A 124 1.05 3.24 -0.80
N LEU A 125 0.20 2.24 -0.50
CA LEU A 125 0.47 1.17 0.44
C LEU A 125 0.72 -0.11 -0.36
N GLY A 126 1.90 -0.69 -0.21
CA GLY A 126 2.30 -1.93 -0.89
C GLY A 126 1.97 -3.15 -0.03
N PHE A 127 1.19 -4.06 -0.60
CA PHE A 127 0.78 -5.32 0.03
C PHE A 127 1.46 -6.50 -0.64
N GLN A 128 2.05 -7.38 0.17
CA GLN A 128 2.53 -8.65 -0.34
C GLN A 128 1.35 -9.55 -0.71
N VAL A 129 1.32 -10.06 -1.94
CA VAL A 129 0.31 -10.99 -2.42
C VAL A 129 0.95 -12.27 -2.95
N VAL A 130 0.25 -13.39 -2.79
CA VAL A 130 0.65 -14.70 -3.34
C VAL A 130 0.18 -14.86 -4.78
N ASP A 131 -1.03 -14.38 -5.07
CA ASP A 131 -1.69 -14.50 -6.37
C ASP A 131 -2.09 -13.10 -6.87
N PRO A 132 -1.29 -12.50 -7.77
CA PRO A 132 -1.55 -11.16 -8.27
C PRO A 132 -2.78 -11.09 -9.20
N ASP A 133 -3.13 -12.17 -9.89
CA ASP A 133 -4.31 -12.21 -10.75
C ASP A 133 -5.59 -12.24 -9.91
N LYS A 134 -5.62 -13.04 -8.85
CA LYS A 134 -6.73 -13.06 -7.89
C LYS A 134 -6.88 -11.70 -7.20
N ALA A 135 -5.79 -11.09 -6.78
CA ALA A 135 -5.80 -9.75 -6.18
C ALA A 135 -6.41 -8.73 -7.15
N SER A 136 -5.96 -8.74 -8.42
CA SER A 136 -6.46 -7.84 -9.46
C SER A 136 -7.95 -8.03 -9.71
N GLN A 137 -8.40 -9.27 -9.94
CA GLN A 137 -9.82 -9.56 -10.15
C GLN A 137 -10.70 -9.13 -8.97
N SER A 138 -10.23 -9.33 -7.75
CA SER A 138 -10.99 -8.94 -6.55
C SER A 138 -11.10 -7.43 -6.41
N LEU A 139 -9.99 -6.70 -6.61
CA LEU A 139 -9.98 -5.24 -6.50
C LEU A 139 -10.74 -4.57 -7.65
N GLU A 140 -10.68 -5.11 -8.87
CA GLU A 140 -11.45 -4.60 -10.00
C GLU A 140 -12.96 -4.77 -9.78
N ARG A 141 -13.43 -5.86 -9.17
CA ARG A 141 -14.84 -6.04 -8.78
C ARG A 141 -15.29 -5.01 -7.73
N GLU A 142 -14.40 -4.58 -6.86
CA GLU A 142 -14.65 -3.52 -5.87
C GLU A 142 -14.54 -2.11 -6.48
N GLY A 143 -14.29 -2.00 -7.79
CA GLY A 143 -14.22 -0.72 -8.50
C GLY A 143 -12.84 -0.07 -8.50
N PHE A 144 -11.78 -0.82 -8.22
CA PHE A 144 -10.39 -0.36 -8.27
C PHE A 144 -9.66 -0.96 -9.46
N PRO A 145 -9.77 -0.38 -10.67
CA PRO A 145 -9.09 -0.90 -11.86
C PRO A 145 -7.58 -0.79 -11.74
N VAL A 146 -6.86 -1.68 -12.44
CA VAL A 146 -5.42 -1.59 -12.61
C VAL A 146 -5.09 -0.34 -13.44
N ILE A 147 -4.21 0.53 -12.90
CA ILE A 147 -3.76 1.75 -13.60
C ILE A 147 -2.30 1.75 -13.99
N HIS A 148 -1.45 1.03 -13.27
CA HIS A 148 -0.02 0.98 -13.54
C HIS A 148 0.52 -0.37 -13.08
N LYS A 149 1.29 -1.05 -13.91
CA LYS A 149 1.92 -2.32 -13.54
C LYS A 149 3.21 -2.52 -14.34
N GLY A 150 4.10 -3.34 -13.79
CA GLY A 150 5.35 -3.75 -14.44
C GLY A 150 6.02 -4.89 -13.70
N ARG A 151 7.17 -5.29 -14.22
CA ARG A 151 8.07 -6.22 -13.56
C ARG A 151 9.04 -5.45 -12.65
N TYR A 152 9.58 -6.10 -11.63
CA TYR A 152 10.75 -5.57 -10.92
C TYR A 152 11.97 -5.51 -11.86
N ASP A 153 12.92 -4.64 -11.57
CA ASP A 153 14.17 -4.54 -12.33
C ASP A 153 14.98 -5.84 -12.31
N SER A 154 14.86 -6.63 -11.24
CA SER A 154 15.43 -7.98 -11.09
C SER A 154 14.70 -9.06 -11.90
N ASP A 155 13.56 -8.74 -12.51
CA ASP A 155 12.68 -9.65 -13.26
C ASP A 155 12.21 -10.88 -12.45
N ASP A 156 12.17 -10.78 -11.12
CA ASP A 156 11.77 -11.83 -10.18
C ASP A 156 10.41 -11.59 -9.51
N GLY A 157 9.65 -10.62 -10.02
CA GLY A 157 8.34 -10.30 -9.48
C GLY A 157 7.62 -9.20 -10.25
N THR A 158 6.46 -8.81 -9.74
CA THR A 158 5.54 -7.87 -10.39
C THR A 158 5.00 -6.90 -9.35
N TYR A 159 4.82 -5.64 -9.76
CA TYR A 159 4.05 -4.64 -9.02
C TYR A 159 2.81 -4.23 -9.82
N ILE A 160 1.70 -3.99 -9.11
CA ILE A 160 0.42 -3.61 -9.72
C ILE A 160 -0.25 -2.55 -8.85
N TYR A 161 -0.48 -1.36 -9.40
CA TYR A 161 -1.21 -0.28 -8.74
C TYR A 161 -2.67 -0.25 -9.18
N PHE A 162 -3.55 -0.03 -8.20
CA PHE A 162 -5.00 0.05 -8.39
C PHE A 162 -5.50 1.47 -8.12
N ASP A 163 -6.46 1.96 -8.92
CA ASP A 163 -7.04 3.31 -8.81
C ASP A 163 -7.97 3.44 -7.59
N SER A 164 -7.38 3.44 -6.42
CA SER A 164 -8.07 3.56 -5.14
C SER A 164 -7.96 4.97 -4.51
N GLN A 165 -7.19 5.87 -5.12
CA GLN A 165 -6.84 7.17 -4.57
C GLN A 165 -8.06 8.01 -4.16
N LYS A 166 -9.12 8.04 -4.98
CA LYS A 166 -10.32 8.84 -4.71
C LYS A 166 -11.11 8.30 -3.51
N SER A 167 -11.18 6.98 -3.37
CA SER A 167 -12.02 6.31 -2.36
C SER A 167 -11.28 6.06 -1.07
N LEU A 168 -9.99 5.71 -1.14
CA LEU A 168 -9.19 5.30 0.01
C LEU A 168 -8.11 6.33 0.42
N GLY A 169 -7.98 7.43 -0.35
CA GLY A 169 -6.98 8.48 -0.08
C GLY A 169 -5.55 8.12 -0.50
N VAL A 170 -5.32 6.89 -0.98
CA VAL A 170 -4.01 6.34 -1.34
C VAL A 170 -4.21 5.27 -2.41
N LEU A 171 -3.19 5.02 -3.24
CA LEU A 171 -3.21 3.85 -4.12
C LEU A 171 -2.93 2.58 -3.33
N ILE A 172 -3.59 1.48 -3.71
CA ILE A 172 -3.19 0.13 -3.30
C ILE A 172 -2.17 -0.37 -4.31
N GLU A 173 -1.12 -1.01 -3.83
CA GLU A 173 -0.17 -1.76 -4.64
C GLU A 173 -0.16 -3.23 -4.22
N ALA A 174 -0.25 -4.12 -5.19
CA ALA A 174 0.03 -5.54 -4.99
C ALA A 174 1.47 -5.83 -5.44
N LEU A 175 2.26 -6.41 -4.54
CA LEU A 175 3.66 -6.80 -4.72
C LEU A 175 3.74 -8.32 -4.70
N HIS A 176 4.17 -8.93 -5.81
CA HIS A 176 4.33 -10.37 -5.96
C HIS A 176 5.76 -10.73 -6.30
N SER A 177 6.30 -11.75 -5.64
CA SER A 177 7.59 -12.36 -5.99
C SER A 177 7.35 -13.73 -6.62
N ASP A 178 7.97 -13.98 -7.77
CA ASP A 178 7.88 -15.26 -8.50
C ASP A 178 8.57 -16.43 -7.79
N GLY A 179 9.21 -16.16 -6.63
CA GLY A 179 9.95 -17.17 -5.87
C GLY A 179 11.26 -17.62 -6.53
N ARG A 180 11.71 -16.93 -7.56
CA ARG A 180 13.05 -17.14 -8.15
C ARG A 180 14.07 -16.47 -7.23
N LYS A 181 14.97 -17.28 -6.68
CA LYS A 181 16.15 -16.82 -5.94
C LYS A 181 17.32 -16.73 -6.89
#